data_1101cabf64338d44e9e5076de057f8c1
#
_entry.id   1101cabf64338d44e9e5076de057f8c1
#
_cell.length_a   1.000
_cell.length_b   1.000
_cell.length_c   1.000
_cell.angle_alpha   90.00
_cell.angle_beta   90.00
_cell.angle_gamma   90.00
#
_symmetry.space_group_name_H-M   'P 1'
#
loop_
_entity.id
_entity.type
_entity.pdbx_description
1 polymer ?
#
loop_
_entity_poly.entity_id
_entity_poly.type
_entity_poly.pdbx_seq_one_letter_code
_entity_poly.pdbx_strand_id
1 'polypeptide(L)'
;MQTFFAYLAGKAIFRHRVRGNRRGILDAMNREHGYTLMETLVTLTLMMILSVGGLYGWQRWQQQQRLWQTAAQVRDFLVFLRDDANAYNRDRVLRVGQDEQGWCLSAQGEGADCTAGSAFTLRPRWPGITLVGITPGLGFYGLRSTAWAGNLRLQSAAG
;
A
#
# COMPACT_ATOMS: atom_id res chain seq x y z
N MET A 1 9.09 -6.71 -7.57
CA MET A 1 10.19 -5.76 -7.34
C MET A 1 11.60 -6.40 -7.36
N GLN A 2 11.71 -7.70 -7.62
CA GLN A 2 13.02 -8.40 -7.75
C GLN A 2 13.63 -8.39 -9.16
N THR A 3 12.91 -7.94 -10.16
CA THR A 3 13.36 -7.96 -11.58
C THR A 3 14.14 -6.72 -12.02
N PHE A 4 14.21 -5.67 -11.21
CA PHE A 4 14.91 -4.43 -11.60
C PHE A 4 16.42 -4.44 -11.29
N PHE A 5 16.87 -5.29 -10.36
CA PHE A 5 18.30 -5.38 -10.02
C PHE A 5 19.12 -6.23 -11.00
N ALA A 6 18.49 -7.13 -11.76
CA ALA A 6 19.17 -7.98 -12.73
C ALA A 6 19.49 -7.28 -14.06
N TYR A 7 18.88 -6.13 -14.36
CA TYR A 7 19.05 -5.45 -15.64
C TYR A 7 20.28 -4.54 -15.71
N LEU A 8 20.84 -4.16 -14.57
CA LEU A 8 22.03 -3.28 -14.53
C LEU A 8 23.36 -4.03 -14.56
N ALA A 9 23.36 -5.34 -14.34
CA ALA A 9 24.60 -6.15 -14.36
C ALA A 9 24.96 -6.73 -15.73
N GLY A 10 24.10 -6.58 -16.76
CA GLY A 10 24.21 -7.31 -18.02
C GLY A 10 24.81 -6.56 -19.20
N LYS A 11 25.24 -5.31 -19.08
CA LYS A 11 25.62 -4.51 -20.25
C LYS A 11 27.00 -3.87 -20.18
N ALA A 12 28.02 -4.66 -19.91
CA ALA A 12 29.42 -4.21 -20.10
C ALA A 12 30.33 -5.33 -20.60
N ILE A 13 29.94 -6.00 -21.68
CA ILE A 13 30.92 -6.78 -22.46
C ILE A 13 30.94 -6.18 -23.87
N PHE A 14 31.54 -5.01 -24.00
CA PHE A 14 31.95 -4.49 -25.29
C PHE A 14 33.38 -5.01 -25.57
N ARG A 15 33.46 -6.03 -26.38
CA ARG A 15 34.73 -6.56 -26.91
C ARG A 15 35.36 -5.54 -27.83
N HIS A 16 36.22 -4.69 -27.32
CA HIS A 16 37.16 -3.95 -28.14
C HIS A 16 38.41 -4.81 -28.35
N ARG A 17 38.55 -5.35 -29.56
CA ARG A 17 39.79 -5.97 -30.04
C ARG A 17 40.78 -4.84 -30.30
N VAL A 18 41.65 -4.57 -29.39
CA VAL A 18 42.81 -3.67 -29.61
C VAL A 18 44.01 -4.51 -29.90
N ARG A 19 44.44 -4.44 -31.14
CA ARG A 19 45.74 -4.95 -31.63
C ARG A 19 46.75 -3.84 -31.38
N GLY A 20 47.78 -4.11 -30.59
CA GLY A 20 48.92 -3.25 -30.65
C GLY A 20 49.46 -2.74 -29.32
N ASN A 21 50.71 -3.06 -29.11
CA ASN A 21 51.69 -2.41 -28.25
C ASN A 21 51.74 -2.92 -26.76
N ARG A 22 52.64 -3.87 -26.57
CA ARG A 22 52.95 -4.44 -25.24
C ARG A 22 53.42 -3.43 -24.17
N ARG A 23 53.80 -2.21 -24.58
CA ARG A 23 54.22 -1.16 -23.63
C ARG A 23 52.99 -0.43 -23.02
N GLY A 24 51.86 -0.35 -23.70
CA GLY A 24 50.64 0.26 -23.16
C GLY A 24 49.89 -0.58 -22.14
N ILE A 25 50.14 -1.89 -22.10
CA ILE A 25 49.49 -2.80 -21.15
C ILE A 25 50.08 -2.66 -19.74
N LEU A 26 51.39 -2.38 -19.62
CA LEU A 26 52.03 -2.20 -18.31
C LEU A 26 51.67 -0.85 -17.67
N ASP A 27 51.45 0.20 -18.47
CA ASP A 27 51.00 1.50 -17.99
C ASP A 27 49.54 1.50 -17.59
N ALA A 28 48.70 0.67 -18.23
CA ALA A 28 47.29 0.53 -17.85
C ALA A 28 47.10 -0.23 -16.52
N MET A 29 48.01 -1.15 -16.19
CA MET A 29 47.97 -1.90 -14.92
C MET A 29 48.43 -1.09 -13.70
N ASN A 30 49.08 0.06 -13.91
CA ASN A 30 49.59 0.88 -12.81
C ASN A 30 48.62 2.00 -12.39
N ARG A 31 47.41 2.03 -12.93
CA ARG A 31 46.29 2.89 -12.49
C ARG A 31 45.22 2.14 -11.75
N GLU A 32 45.57 1.11 -11.04
CA GLU A 32 44.73 0.56 -9.98
C GLU A 32 44.71 1.60 -8.87
N HIS A 33 43.78 2.54 -8.93
CA HIS A 33 43.47 3.41 -7.81
C HIS A 33 42.85 2.50 -6.75
N GLY A 34 43.73 1.91 -5.91
CA GLY A 34 43.26 1.17 -4.75
C GLY A 34 42.42 2.11 -3.90
N TYR A 35 41.17 1.74 -3.68
CA TYR A 35 40.31 2.47 -2.75
C TYR A 35 41.05 2.63 -1.43
N THR A 36 41.13 3.87 -0.96
CA THR A 36 41.77 4.11 0.33
C THR A 36 40.84 3.55 1.42
N LEU A 37 41.45 3.05 2.50
CA LEU A 37 40.70 2.53 3.66
C LEU A 37 39.72 3.60 4.18
N MET A 38 40.03 4.89 4.04
CA MET A 38 39.19 6.00 4.37
C MET A 38 37.93 6.07 3.48
N GLU A 39 38.07 5.85 2.18
CA GLU A 39 36.97 5.88 1.22
C GLU A 39 35.98 4.73 1.46
N THR A 40 36.48 3.55 1.78
CA THR A 40 35.62 2.41 2.13
C THR A 40 34.86 2.67 3.43
N LEU A 41 35.48 3.28 4.43
CA LEU A 41 34.80 3.67 5.66
C LEU A 41 33.69 4.71 5.42
N VAL A 42 33.96 5.72 4.61
CA VAL A 42 32.96 6.74 4.25
C VAL A 42 31.80 6.12 3.49
N THR A 43 32.05 5.28 2.51
CA THR A 43 31.00 4.61 1.74
C THR A 43 30.13 3.70 2.61
N LEU A 44 30.73 2.94 3.52
CA LEU A 44 30.00 2.08 4.45
C LEU A 44 29.14 2.89 5.43
N THR A 45 29.65 4.00 5.96
CA THR A 45 28.86 4.87 6.84
C THR A 45 27.70 5.51 6.12
N LEU A 46 27.88 5.97 4.89
CA LEU A 46 26.80 6.52 4.06
C LEU A 46 25.74 5.46 3.75
N MET A 47 26.16 4.22 3.41
CA MET A 47 25.23 3.11 3.20
C MET A 47 24.40 2.79 4.45
N MET A 48 25.01 2.79 5.64
CA MET A 48 24.28 2.58 6.89
C MET A 48 23.23 3.66 7.14
N ILE A 49 23.59 4.93 6.97
CA ILE A 49 22.66 6.05 7.16
C ILE A 49 21.48 5.96 6.21
N LEU A 50 21.74 5.72 4.92
CA LEU A 50 20.69 5.61 3.90
C LEU A 50 19.80 4.38 4.14
N SER A 51 20.35 3.27 4.60
CA SER A 51 19.58 2.06 4.88
C SER A 51 18.60 2.26 6.01
N VAL A 52 19.01 2.88 7.11
CA VAL A 52 18.15 3.16 8.25
C VAL A 52 17.02 4.14 7.86
N GLY A 53 17.36 5.24 7.18
CA GLY A 53 16.36 6.22 6.72
C GLY A 53 15.36 5.63 5.72
N GLY A 54 15.85 4.78 4.81
CA GLY A 54 15.02 4.10 3.81
C GLY A 54 13.99 3.15 4.42
N LEU A 55 14.36 2.39 5.45
CA LEU A 55 13.46 1.45 6.12
C LEU A 55 12.30 2.17 6.85
N TYR A 56 12.58 3.27 7.55
CA TYR A 56 11.54 4.06 8.23
C TYR A 56 10.55 4.68 7.23
N GLY A 57 11.05 5.26 6.15
CA GLY A 57 10.22 5.84 5.10
C GLY A 57 9.34 4.79 4.41
N TRP A 58 9.88 3.60 4.16
CA TRP A 58 9.19 2.49 3.53
C TRP A 58 8.00 1.98 4.36
N GLN A 59 8.18 1.79 5.67
CA GLN A 59 7.12 1.32 6.55
C GLN A 59 5.95 2.30 6.60
N ARG A 60 6.24 3.60 6.71
CA ARG A 60 5.22 4.65 6.72
C ARG A 60 4.46 4.70 5.40
N TRP A 61 5.17 4.59 4.29
CA TRP A 61 4.56 4.54 2.96
C TRP A 61 3.64 3.33 2.79
N GLN A 62 4.06 2.15 3.24
CA GLN A 62 3.22 0.94 3.18
C GLN A 62 1.93 1.08 3.98
N GLN A 63 1.99 1.68 5.17
CA GLN A 63 0.80 1.89 6.00
C GLN A 63 -0.18 2.85 5.34
N GLN A 64 0.31 3.91 4.73
CA GLN A 64 -0.50 4.84 3.95
C GLN A 64 -1.16 4.15 2.75
N GLN A 65 -0.45 3.29 2.05
CA GLN A 65 -1.02 2.50 0.95
C GLN A 65 -2.14 1.56 1.40
N ARG A 66 -1.99 0.92 2.55
CA ARG A 66 -3.03 0.06 3.14
C ARG A 66 -4.28 0.86 3.50
N LEU A 67 -4.11 2.05 4.07
CA LEU A 67 -5.23 2.95 4.36
C LEU A 67 -5.98 3.34 3.09
N TRP A 68 -5.27 3.73 2.04
CA TRP A 68 -5.85 4.06 0.74
C TRP A 68 -6.63 2.89 0.14
N GLN A 69 -6.07 1.69 0.18
CA GLN A 69 -6.75 0.48 -0.32
C GLN A 69 -8.01 0.18 0.47
N THR A 70 -7.98 0.32 1.79
CA THR A 70 -9.18 0.12 2.64
C THR A 70 -10.23 1.19 2.37
N ALA A 71 -9.82 2.45 2.22
CA ALA A 71 -10.75 3.52 1.84
C ALA A 71 -11.40 3.28 0.47
N ALA A 72 -10.63 2.78 -0.50
CA ALA A 72 -11.16 2.40 -1.81
C ALA A 72 -12.17 1.25 -1.69
N GLN A 73 -11.88 0.20 -0.88
CA GLN A 73 -12.81 -0.90 -0.63
C GLN A 73 -14.12 -0.40 0.00
N VAL A 74 -14.03 0.48 0.98
CA VAL A 74 -15.22 1.08 1.60
C VAL A 74 -16.03 1.88 0.58
N ARG A 75 -15.36 2.70 -0.23
CA ARG A 75 -16.04 3.47 -1.29
C ARG A 75 -16.76 2.55 -2.28
N ASP A 76 -16.11 1.52 -2.76
CA ASP A 76 -16.68 0.59 -3.73
C ASP A 76 -17.86 -0.18 -3.12
N PHE A 77 -17.78 -0.52 -1.84
CA PHE A 77 -18.89 -1.11 -1.10
C PHE A 77 -20.07 -0.15 -0.96
N LEU A 78 -19.84 1.14 -0.68
CA LEU A 78 -20.89 2.14 -0.62
C LEU A 78 -21.58 2.35 -1.98
N VAL A 79 -20.80 2.34 -3.07
CA VAL A 79 -21.35 2.41 -4.44
C VAL A 79 -22.24 1.19 -4.72
N PHE A 80 -21.76 0.00 -4.39
CA PHE A 80 -22.53 -1.24 -4.50
C PHE A 80 -23.86 -1.17 -3.73
N LEU A 81 -23.84 -0.72 -2.47
CA LEU A 81 -25.05 -0.57 -1.65
C LEU A 81 -26.04 0.45 -2.23
N ARG A 82 -25.52 1.54 -2.76
CA ARG A 82 -26.35 2.56 -3.43
C ARG A 82 -27.04 1.98 -4.66
N ASP A 83 -26.29 1.27 -5.47
CA ASP A 83 -26.83 0.68 -6.71
C ASP A 83 -27.84 -0.43 -6.39
N ASP A 84 -27.58 -1.27 -5.38
CA ASP A 84 -28.53 -2.26 -4.90
C ASP A 84 -29.81 -1.63 -4.32
N ALA A 85 -29.67 -0.58 -3.50
CA ALA A 85 -30.82 0.14 -2.95
C ALA A 85 -31.72 0.71 -4.05
N ASN A 86 -31.13 1.31 -5.09
CA ASN A 86 -31.85 1.87 -6.22
C ASN A 86 -32.48 0.79 -7.12
N ALA A 87 -31.76 -0.29 -7.39
CA ALA A 87 -32.22 -1.36 -8.27
C ALA A 87 -33.40 -2.14 -7.68
N TYR A 88 -33.38 -2.37 -6.37
CA TYR A 88 -34.39 -3.19 -5.69
C TYR A 88 -35.37 -2.40 -4.84
N ASN A 89 -35.31 -1.08 -4.84
CA ASN A 89 -36.13 -0.19 -3.99
C ASN A 89 -36.10 -0.59 -2.51
N ARG A 90 -34.92 -0.88 -1.99
CA ARG A 90 -34.72 -1.30 -0.60
C ARG A 90 -33.81 -0.31 0.12
N ASP A 91 -34.10 -0.08 1.38
CA ASP A 91 -33.26 0.77 2.20
C ASP A 91 -32.02 -0.01 2.68
N ARG A 92 -30.85 0.60 2.53
CA ARG A 92 -29.55 0.04 2.96
C ARG A 92 -28.89 1.00 3.94
N VAL A 93 -29.06 0.75 5.21
CA VAL A 93 -28.48 1.55 6.29
C VAL A 93 -27.22 0.87 6.79
N LEU A 94 -26.11 1.62 6.81
CA LEU A 94 -24.83 1.10 7.29
C LEU A 94 -24.83 1.01 8.82
N ARG A 95 -24.32 -0.11 9.29
CA ARG A 95 -24.04 -0.40 10.71
C ARG A 95 -22.62 -0.88 10.87
N VAL A 96 -22.02 -0.54 11.98
CA VAL A 96 -20.70 -1.02 12.36
C VAL A 96 -20.86 -2.15 13.35
N GLY A 97 -20.36 -3.31 12.96
CA GLY A 97 -20.18 -4.45 13.86
C GLY A 97 -18.72 -4.57 14.27
N GLN A 98 -18.49 -5.26 15.37
CA GLN A 98 -17.16 -5.61 15.85
C GLN A 98 -17.18 -7.05 16.31
N ASP A 99 -16.17 -7.80 15.86
CA ASP A 99 -15.97 -9.18 16.28
C ASP A 99 -14.49 -9.44 16.64
N GLU A 100 -14.15 -10.70 16.91
CA GLU A 100 -12.77 -11.10 17.25
C GLU A 100 -11.74 -10.77 16.15
N GLN A 101 -12.18 -10.60 14.91
CA GLN A 101 -11.31 -10.31 13.76
C GLN A 101 -11.20 -8.80 13.49
N GLY A 102 -11.95 -7.96 14.22
CA GLY A 102 -11.94 -6.52 14.09
C GLY A 102 -13.31 -5.94 13.73
N TRP A 103 -13.31 -4.75 13.13
CA TRP A 103 -14.54 -4.09 12.72
C TRP A 103 -15.05 -4.58 11.36
N CYS A 104 -16.34 -4.55 11.17
CA CYS A 104 -16.99 -4.74 9.88
C CYS A 104 -18.04 -3.66 9.63
N LEU A 105 -18.34 -3.42 8.36
CA LEU A 105 -19.50 -2.64 7.94
C LEU A 105 -20.55 -3.61 7.41
N SER A 106 -21.77 -3.51 7.94
CA SER A 106 -22.89 -4.33 7.50
C SER A 106 -24.04 -3.43 7.05
N ALA A 107 -24.74 -3.83 6.01
CA ALA A 107 -25.96 -3.21 5.50
C ALA A 107 -27.11 -4.22 5.38
N GLN A 108 -27.01 -5.33 6.11
CA GLN A 108 -27.98 -6.42 6.11
C GLN A 108 -28.83 -6.39 7.37
N GLY A 109 -30.15 -6.10 7.21
CA GLY A 109 -31.11 -6.21 8.28
C GLY A 109 -30.95 -5.24 9.45
N GLU A 110 -31.57 -5.59 10.60
CA GLU A 110 -31.55 -4.76 11.82
C GLU A 110 -30.31 -4.93 12.68
N GLY A 111 -29.51 -5.98 12.45
CA GLY A 111 -28.27 -6.27 13.17
C GLY A 111 -27.01 -5.75 12.50
N ALA A 112 -25.97 -5.52 13.28
CA ALA A 112 -24.64 -5.24 12.78
C ALA A 112 -23.83 -6.55 12.68
N ASP A 113 -24.39 -7.54 11.98
CA ASP A 113 -23.80 -8.87 11.88
C ASP A 113 -22.60 -8.87 10.95
N CYS A 114 -21.45 -9.27 11.49
CA CYS A 114 -20.22 -9.45 10.73
C CYS A 114 -20.18 -10.85 10.06
N THR A 115 -21.28 -11.29 9.46
CA THR A 115 -21.36 -12.61 8.82
C THR A 115 -20.40 -12.69 7.64
N ALA A 116 -19.45 -13.60 7.73
CA ALA A 116 -18.48 -13.82 6.66
C ALA A 116 -19.19 -14.35 5.41
N GLY A 117 -18.79 -13.81 4.24
CA GLY A 117 -19.32 -14.26 2.94
C GLY A 117 -20.61 -13.59 2.48
N SER A 118 -21.21 -12.69 3.25
CA SER A 118 -22.33 -11.88 2.79
C SER A 118 -21.85 -10.74 1.88
N ALA A 119 -22.51 -10.55 0.74
CA ALA A 119 -22.23 -9.42 -0.16
C ALA A 119 -22.51 -8.06 0.50
N PHE A 120 -23.32 -8.04 1.56
CA PHE A 120 -23.71 -6.83 2.31
C PHE A 120 -22.86 -6.61 3.57
N THR A 121 -21.77 -7.32 3.70
CA THR A 121 -20.82 -7.17 4.81
C THR A 121 -19.42 -6.96 4.27
N LEU A 122 -18.81 -5.83 4.63
CA LEU A 122 -17.43 -5.51 4.29
C LEU A 122 -16.53 -5.66 5.51
N ARG A 123 -15.46 -6.44 5.36
CA ARG A 123 -14.36 -6.50 6.31
C ARG A 123 -13.11 -5.86 5.73
N PRO A 124 -12.33 -5.13 6.51
CA PRO A 124 -11.08 -4.57 6.03
C PRO A 124 -10.11 -5.71 5.71
N ARG A 125 -9.48 -5.64 4.55
CA ARG A 125 -8.47 -6.63 4.14
C ARG A 125 -7.18 -6.55 4.99
N TRP A 126 -6.89 -5.35 5.52
CA TRP A 126 -5.63 -5.09 6.20
C TRP A 126 -5.86 -4.91 7.69
N PRO A 127 -5.20 -5.72 8.54
CA PRO A 127 -5.19 -5.48 9.97
C PRO A 127 -4.45 -4.16 10.31
N GLY A 128 -4.82 -3.52 11.40
CA GLY A 128 -4.19 -2.27 11.85
C GLY A 128 -4.81 -1.00 11.29
N ILE A 129 -5.94 -1.12 10.55
CA ILE A 129 -6.77 0.02 10.17
C ILE A 129 -8.00 0.01 11.06
N THR A 130 -8.25 1.10 11.76
CA THR A 130 -9.37 1.26 12.67
C THR A 130 -10.42 2.21 12.10
N LEU A 131 -11.67 1.92 12.38
CA LEU A 131 -12.78 2.82 12.13
C LEU A 131 -12.96 3.72 13.35
N VAL A 132 -12.61 4.99 13.20
CA VAL A 132 -12.68 5.98 14.31
C VAL A 132 -14.09 6.50 14.51
N GLY A 133 -14.86 6.59 13.44
CA GLY A 133 -16.23 7.07 13.54
C GLY A 133 -17.00 6.94 12.23
N ILE A 134 -18.31 6.84 12.38
CA ILE A 134 -19.27 6.85 11.29
C ILE A 134 -20.45 7.72 11.72
N THR A 135 -21.01 8.46 10.77
CA THR A 135 -22.25 9.21 11.03
C THR A 135 -23.41 8.23 11.23
N PRO A 136 -24.15 8.31 12.36
CA PRO A 136 -25.30 7.45 12.59
C PRO A 136 -26.35 7.60 11.50
N GLY A 137 -26.93 6.47 11.05
CA GLY A 137 -27.96 6.48 10.01
C GLY A 137 -27.44 6.68 8.58
N LEU A 138 -26.12 6.69 8.36
CA LEU A 138 -25.56 6.72 7.00
C LEU A 138 -26.14 5.56 6.19
N GLY A 139 -26.79 5.85 5.06
CA GLY A 139 -27.45 4.83 4.26
C GLY A 139 -28.06 5.37 2.98
N PHE A 140 -28.57 4.45 2.18
CA PHE A 140 -29.20 4.69 0.90
C PHE A 140 -30.67 4.24 0.95
N TYR A 141 -31.57 5.10 0.53
CA TYR A 141 -33.02 4.88 0.56
C TYR A 141 -33.57 4.73 -0.87
N GLY A 142 -33.96 3.50 -1.19
CA GLY A 142 -34.34 3.10 -2.55
C GLY A 142 -35.56 3.84 -3.10
N LEU A 143 -36.63 3.96 -2.32
CA LEU A 143 -37.91 4.56 -2.76
C LEU A 143 -37.78 5.99 -3.27
N ARG A 144 -36.79 6.74 -2.83
CA ARG A 144 -36.57 8.14 -3.21
C ARG A 144 -35.25 8.37 -3.92
N SER A 145 -34.50 7.34 -4.17
CA SER A 145 -33.12 7.43 -4.68
C SER A 145 -32.29 8.46 -3.92
N THR A 146 -32.50 8.53 -2.60
CA THR A 146 -31.84 9.49 -1.70
C THR A 146 -30.82 8.80 -0.83
N ALA A 147 -29.88 9.59 -0.30
CA ALA A 147 -28.92 9.12 0.67
C ALA A 147 -28.92 10.03 1.89
N TRP A 148 -28.80 9.44 3.09
CA TRP A 148 -28.50 10.22 4.28
C TRP A 148 -27.02 10.55 4.26
N ALA A 149 -26.70 11.85 4.22
CA ALA A 149 -25.33 12.30 4.15
C ALA A 149 -24.59 12.04 5.44
N GLY A 150 -23.33 11.65 5.31
CA GLY A 150 -22.48 11.39 6.48
C GLY A 150 -21.02 11.25 6.09
N ASN A 151 -20.21 11.06 7.10
CA ASN A 151 -18.79 10.79 6.96
C ASN A 151 -18.42 9.48 7.65
N LEU A 152 -17.37 8.85 7.12
CA LEU A 152 -16.75 7.68 7.70
C LEU A 152 -15.25 8.00 7.82
N ARG A 153 -14.69 7.81 9.01
CA ARG A 153 -13.31 8.14 9.30
C ARG A 153 -12.51 6.89 9.61
N LEU A 154 -11.50 6.64 8.81
CA LEU A 154 -10.54 5.55 8.97
C LEU A 154 -9.20 6.12 9.45
N GLN A 155 -8.51 5.37 10.30
CA GLN A 155 -7.19 5.70 10.80
C GLN A 155 -6.27 4.49 10.72
N SER A 156 -5.01 4.72 10.36
CA SER A 156 -3.97 3.70 10.41
C SER A 156 -3.22 3.77 11.73
N ALA A 157 -2.51 2.69 12.10
CA ALA A 157 -1.68 2.65 13.31
C ALA A 157 -0.51 3.66 13.29
N ALA A 158 -0.23 4.28 12.15
CA ALA A 158 0.84 5.29 12.02
C ALA A 158 0.34 6.75 12.13
N GLY A 159 -0.93 6.95 12.46
CA GLY A 159 -1.54 8.28 12.61
C GLY A 159 -2.40 8.69 11.43
#